data_7d96ffce99b1a0393778a0489c19bf58
#
_entry.id   7d96ffce99b1a0393778a0489c19bf58
#
_cell.length_a   1.000
_cell.length_b   1.000
_cell.length_c   1.000
_cell.angle_alpha   90.00
_cell.angle_beta   90.00
_cell.angle_gamma   90.00
#
_symmetry.space_group_name_H-M   'P 1'
#
loop_
_entity.id
_entity.type
_entity.pdbx_description
1 polymer ?
#
loop_
_entity_poly.entity_id
_entity_poly.type
_entity_poly.pdbx_seq_one_letter_code
_entity_poly.pdbx_strand_id
1 'polypeptide(L)'
;YVAGDVTLTNETVKCNFDRGRLFTVDALDNQESAYIAFGRLAGEFIRTKVVPELDAFRFATYSGITGISKVSAGASLSDGAAVIAALRAAITKMDEDEVPTDQRYLYITPTLHGLVQDMDTTKSREVFERFVKIVDVPQTRFYTAINQKSGKIITTGESPSTTTTDETAGGYDKATSAKDINFMIVHKPAVIQFQKHVAPKIISPEQNQTADAWMYGYRN
;
A
#
# COMPACT_ATOMS: atom_id res chain seq x y z
N TYR A 1 -11.98 41.61 23.68
CA TYR A 1 -12.22 40.34 22.97
C TYR A 1 -13.15 40.59 21.81
N VAL A 2 -12.78 40.12 20.61
CA VAL A 2 -13.63 40.09 19.42
C VAL A 2 -14.31 38.73 19.39
N ALA A 3 -15.63 38.71 19.17
CA ALA A 3 -16.37 37.46 19.03
C ALA A 3 -15.83 36.66 17.80
N GLY A 4 -15.46 35.44 18.00
CA GLY A 4 -15.07 34.52 16.92
C GLY A 4 -16.28 33.75 16.42
N ASP A 5 -16.32 33.46 15.14
CA ASP A 5 -17.32 32.58 14.52
C ASP A 5 -16.72 31.18 14.28
N VAL A 6 -17.55 30.14 14.39
CA VAL A 6 -17.17 28.76 14.16
C VAL A 6 -17.98 28.21 12.98
N THR A 7 -17.31 27.90 11.90
CA THR A 7 -17.93 27.31 10.72
C THR A 7 -17.66 25.82 10.69
N LEU A 8 -18.71 24.99 10.64
CA LEU A 8 -18.61 23.54 10.46
C LEU A 8 -18.95 23.21 9.00
N THR A 9 -17.98 22.61 8.31
CA THR A 9 -18.16 22.13 6.95
C THR A 9 -18.15 20.61 6.90
N ASN A 10 -19.11 20.02 6.18
CA ASN A 10 -19.17 18.58 5.94
C ASN A 10 -18.66 18.27 4.53
N GLU A 11 -17.79 17.30 4.40
CA GLU A 11 -17.25 16.83 3.13
C GLU A 11 -17.67 15.37 2.89
N THR A 12 -18.04 15.08 1.65
CA THR A 12 -18.35 13.71 1.21
C THR A 12 -17.16 13.12 0.43
N VAL A 13 -16.57 12.07 0.96
CA VAL A 13 -15.43 11.38 0.33
C VAL A 13 -15.92 10.12 -0.36
N LYS A 14 -15.50 9.91 -1.62
CA LYS A 14 -15.71 8.65 -2.36
C LYS A 14 -14.59 7.67 -2.04
N CYS A 15 -14.96 6.41 -1.77
CA CYS A 15 -13.98 5.32 -1.72
C CYS A 15 -13.42 5.09 -3.13
N ASN A 16 -12.10 5.10 -3.26
CA ASN A 16 -11.38 5.01 -4.52
C ASN A 16 -10.71 3.64 -4.75
N PHE A 17 -10.94 2.67 -3.87
CA PHE A 17 -10.45 1.31 -3.97
C PHE A 17 -11.62 0.35 -3.85
N ASP A 18 -11.83 -0.49 -4.87
CA ASP A 18 -12.82 -1.57 -4.89
C ASP A 18 -12.25 -2.74 -5.68
N ARG A 19 -11.79 -3.75 -4.99
CA ARG A 19 -11.14 -4.93 -5.56
C ARG A 19 -11.72 -6.19 -4.95
N GLY A 20 -11.95 -7.18 -5.80
CA GLY A 20 -12.46 -8.47 -5.34
C GLY A 20 -11.95 -9.64 -6.20
N ARG A 21 -11.87 -10.81 -5.59
CA ARG A 21 -11.58 -12.06 -6.26
C ARG A 21 -12.45 -13.18 -5.71
N LEU A 22 -12.87 -14.07 -6.59
CA LEU A 22 -13.58 -15.29 -6.26
C LEU A 22 -12.70 -16.49 -6.63
N PHE A 23 -12.57 -17.43 -5.71
CA PHE A 23 -11.87 -18.69 -5.88
C PHE A 23 -12.84 -19.83 -5.69
N THR A 24 -12.66 -20.89 -6.46
CA THR A 24 -13.39 -22.16 -6.33
C THR A 24 -12.39 -23.27 -6.04
N VAL A 25 -12.71 -24.12 -5.09
CA VAL A 25 -11.95 -25.33 -4.76
C VAL A 25 -12.91 -26.49 -4.81
N ASP A 26 -12.64 -27.46 -5.67
CA ASP A 26 -13.47 -28.65 -5.81
C ASP A 26 -13.62 -29.40 -4.48
N ALA A 27 -14.78 -29.95 -4.20
CA ALA A 27 -15.07 -30.61 -2.93
C ALA A 27 -14.22 -31.86 -2.74
N LEU A 28 -13.99 -32.65 -3.81
CA LEU A 28 -13.14 -33.84 -3.79
C LEU A 28 -11.68 -33.47 -3.56
N ASP A 29 -11.13 -32.51 -4.32
CA ASP A 29 -9.75 -32.04 -4.16
C ASP A 29 -9.49 -31.52 -2.73
N ASN A 30 -10.49 -30.82 -2.17
CA ASN A 30 -10.38 -30.34 -0.78
C ASN A 30 -10.38 -31.50 0.23
N GLN A 31 -11.20 -32.53 0.01
CA GLN A 31 -11.24 -33.73 0.85
C GLN A 31 -9.94 -34.53 0.71
N GLU A 32 -9.42 -34.74 -0.50
CA GLU A 32 -8.15 -35.45 -0.76
C GLU A 32 -6.96 -34.74 -0.10
N SER A 33 -6.98 -33.41 -0.05
CA SER A 33 -5.99 -32.59 0.65
C SER A 33 -6.20 -32.51 2.17
N ALA A 34 -7.08 -33.33 2.76
CA ALA A 34 -7.47 -33.28 4.17
C ALA A 34 -7.99 -31.89 4.61
N TYR A 35 -8.73 -31.21 3.76
CA TYR A 35 -9.29 -29.85 3.96
C TYR A 35 -8.25 -28.74 4.11
N ILE A 36 -6.97 -29.03 3.80
CA ILE A 36 -5.88 -28.04 3.90
C ILE A 36 -5.96 -27.03 2.75
N ALA A 37 -6.34 -27.45 1.56
CA ALA A 37 -6.35 -26.62 0.37
C ALA A 37 -7.21 -25.36 0.56
N PHE A 38 -8.45 -25.50 0.96
CA PHE A 38 -9.35 -24.38 1.21
C PHE A 38 -8.95 -23.57 2.45
N GLY A 39 -8.55 -24.24 3.54
CA GLY A 39 -8.18 -23.56 4.80
C GLY A 39 -6.96 -22.64 4.64
N ARG A 40 -5.99 -23.00 3.80
CA ARG A 40 -4.80 -22.19 3.54
C ARG A 40 -5.01 -21.10 2.50
N LEU A 41 -5.93 -21.32 1.54
CA LEU A 41 -6.18 -20.41 0.43
C LEU A 41 -6.45 -18.98 0.89
N ALA A 42 -7.40 -18.80 1.81
CA ALA A 42 -7.82 -17.49 2.28
C ALA A 42 -6.68 -16.70 2.94
N GLY A 43 -5.95 -17.34 3.85
CA GLY A 43 -4.83 -16.71 4.56
C GLY A 43 -3.69 -16.34 3.63
N GLU A 44 -3.30 -17.25 2.73
CA GLU A 44 -2.21 -17.02 1.78
C GLU A 44 -2.59 -15.94 0.75
N PHE A 45 -3.82 -15.93 0.25
CA PHE A 45 -4.28 -14.91 -0.67
C PHE A 45 -4.24 -13.51 -0.04
N ILE A 46 -4.76 -13.35 1.17
CA ILE A 46 -4.74 -12.07 1.87
C ILE A 46 -3.30 -11.62 2.10
N ARG A 47 -2.45 -12.49 2.64
CA ARG A 47 -1.07 -12.18 2.98
C ARG A 47 -0.20 -11.85 1.76
N THR A 48 -0.35 -12.61 0.66
CA THR A 48 0.55 -12.52 -0.49
C THR A 48 0.05 -11.61 -1.61
N LYS A 49 -1.24 -11.34 -1.68
CA LYS A 49 -1.84 -10.55 -2.77
C LYS A 49 -2.54 -9.30 -2.27
N VAL A 50 -3.47 -9.43 -1.33
CA VAL A 50 -4.30 -8.30 -0.89
C VAL A 50 -3.48 -7.26 -0.12
N VAL A 51 -2.72 -7.68 0.88
CA VAL A 51 -1.92 -6.77 1.71
C VAL A 51 -0.88 -6.01 0.87
N PRO A 52 -0.05 -6.67 0.02
CA PRO A 52 0.91 -5.95 -0.81
C PRO A 52 0.29 -4.92 -1.77
N GLU A 53 -0.83 -5.28 -2.40
CA GLU A 53 -1.53 -4.38 -3.31
C GLU A 53 -2.12 -3.16 -2.58
N LEU A 54 -2.71 -3.40 -1.41
CA LEU A 54 -3.29 -2.35 -0.59
C LEU A 54 -2.23 -1.38 -0.05
N ASP A 55 -1.09 -1.91 0.39
CA ASP A 55 0.05 -1.09 0.84
C ASP A 55 0.59 -0.24 -0.31
N ALA A 56 0.82 -0.85 -1.48
CA ALA A 56 1.31 -0.13 -2.66
C ALA A 56 0.34 0.95 -3.11
N PHE A 57 -0.97 0.66 -3.10
CA PHE A 57 -2.01 1.64 -3.42
C PHE A 57 -2.00 2.83 -2.44
N ARG A 58 -1.88 2.56 -1.14
CA ARG A 58 -1.83 3.61 -0.11
C ARG A 58 -0.61 4.51 -0.27
N PHE A 59 0.58 3.95 -0.42
CA PHE A 59 1.81 4.73 -0.61
C PHE A 59 1.77 5.55 -1.91
N ALA A 60 1.25 4.99 -2.98
CA ALA A 60 1.04 5.70 -4.23
C ALA A 60 0.06 6.87 -4.05
N THR A 61 -1.06 6.63 -3.37
CA THR A 61 -2.05 7.66 -3.08
C THR A 61 -1.46 8.79 -2.22
N TYR A 62 -0.75 8.45 -1.15
CA TYR A 62 -0.14 9.46 -0.27
C TYR A 62 0.89 10.30 -1.01
N SER A 63 1.75 9.68 -1.83
CA SER A 63 2.77 10.41 -2.61
C SER A 63 2.17 11.31 -3.69
N GLY A 64 0.94 11.03 -4.14
CA GLY A 64 0.22 11.79 -5.15
C GLY A 64 -0.53 13.01 -4.63
N ILE A 65 -0.68 13.17 -3.30
CA ILE A 65 -1.40 14.31 -2.72
C ILE A 65 -0.65 15.61 -2.99
N THR A 66 -1.37 16.63 -3.44
CA THR A 66 -0.83 17.98 -3.62
C THR A 66 -0.55 18.63 -2.26
N GLY A 67 0.57 19.33 -2.14
CA GLY A 67 0.95 20.00 -0.88
C GLY A 67 1.86 19.20 0.04
N ILE A 68 2.09 17.91 -0.24
CA ILE A 68 3.09 17.13 0.50
C ILE A 68 4.50 17.64 0.15
N SER A 69 5.29 17.91 1.18
CA SER A 69 6.71 18.22 1.02
C SER A 69 7.48 17.03 0.44
N LYS A 70 8.19 17.25 -0.66
CA LYS A 70 9.06 16.26 -1.30
C LYS A 70 10.50 16.69 -1.12
N VAL A 71 11.19 16.06 -0.19
CA VAL A 71 12.61 16.32 0.07
C VAL A 71 13.43 15.51 -0.92
N SER A 72 14.30 16.17 -1.66
CA SER A 72 15.21 15.53 -2.62
C SER A 72 14.50 14.59 -3.60
N ALA A 73 13.42 15.08 -4.25
CA ALA A 73 12.67 14.31 -5.22
C ALA A 73 13.57 13.75 -6.33
N GLY A 74 13.59 12.42 -6.50
CA GLY A 74 14.42 11.73 -7.47
C GLY A 74 15.88 11.56 -7.08
N ALA A 75 16.27 11.86 -5.85
CA ALA A 75 17.62 11.63 -5.36
C ALA A 75 17.95 10.14 -5.24
N SER A 76 19.14 9.78 -5.69
CA SER A 76 19.74 8.48 -5.38
C SER A 76 20.51 8.60 -4.07
N LEU A 77 20.09 7.83 -3.07
CA LEU A 77 20.74 7.77 -1.76
C LEU A 77 21.68 6.56 -1.73
N SER A 78 22.97 6.79 -1.99
CA SER A 78 23.96 5.73 -2.18
C SER A 78 24.68 5.33 -0.91
N ASP A 79 24.65 6.17 0.13
CA ASP A 79 25.34 5.91 1.39
C ASP A 79 24.51 6.36 2.61
N GLY A 80 24.85 5.87 3.79
CA GLY A 80 24.15 6.18 5.02
C GLY A 80 24.19 7.65 5.41
N ALA A 81 25.25 8.38 5.04
CA ALA A 81 25.37 9.82 5.34
C ALA A 81 24.36 10.63 4.52
N ALA A 82 24.18 10.28 3.24
CA ALA A 82 23.17 10.89 2.37
C ALA A 82 21.74 10.60 2.88
N VAL A 83 21.48 9.38 3.36
CA VAL A 83 20.18 9.03 3.96
C VAL A 83 19.92 9.86 5.22
N ILE A 84 20.90 9.97 6.11
CA ILE A 84 20.77 10.78 7.35
C ILE A 84 20.54 12.25 7.00
N ALA A 85 21.26 12.81 6.02
CA ALA A 85 21.09 14.18 5.59
C ALA A 85 19.66 14.42 5.05
N ALA A 86 19.15 13.50 4.22
CA ALA A 86 17.79 13.57 3.68
C ALA A 86 16.72 13.45 4.78
N LEU A 87 16.89 12.52 5.73
CA LEU A 87 15.99 12.39 6.89
C LEU A 87 15.99 13.64 7.77
N ARG A 88 17.15 14.23 8.04
CA ARG A 88 17.26 15.50 8.78
C ARG A 88 16.54 16.63 8.07
N ALA A 89 16.75 16.78 6.76
CA ALA A 89 16.09 17.80 5.96
C ALA A 89 14.56 17.65 6.03
N ALA A 90 14.06 16.40 5.96
CA ALA A 90 12.64 16.12 6.08
C ALA A 90 12.10 16.42 7.49
N ILE A 91 12.84 16.06 8.54
CA ILE A 91 12.45 16.37 9.93
C ILE A 91 12.42 17.87 10.15
N THR A 92 13.47 18.59 9.72
CA THR A 92 13.55 20.05 9.83
C THR A 92 12.36 20.70 9.12
N LYS A 93 12.02 20.24 7.92
CA LYS A 93 10.86 20.75 7.19
C LYS A 93 9.55 20.53 7.94
N MET A 94 9.37 19.37 8.57
CA MET A 94 8.20 19.12 9.41
C MET A 94 8.17 19.99 10.66
N ASP A 95 9.34 20.26 11.25
CA ASP A 95 9.45 21.13 12.43
C ASP A 95 9.17 22.59 12.06
N GLU A 96 9.62 23.07 10.89
CA GLU A 96 9.30 24.41 10.34
C GLU A 96 7.82 24.55 9.98
N ASP A 97 7.19 23.48 9.51
CA ASP A 97 5.76 23.41 9.21
C ASP A 97 4.90 23.20 10.50
N GLU A 98 5.50 23.29 11.69
CA GLU A 98 4.85 23.14 13.00
C GLU A 98 4.10 21.80 13.18
N VAL A 99 4.53 20.74 12.49
CA VAL A 99 3.95 19.40 12.67
C VAL A 99 4.39 18.84 14.04
N PRO A 100 3.45 18.36 14.88
CA PRO A 100 3.81 17.80 16.19
C PRO A 100 4.88 16.69 16.08
N THR A 101 5.78 16.65 17.06
CA THR A 101 6.88 15.67 17.08
C THR A 101 6.44 14.28 17.52
N ASP A 102 5.36 14.22 18.29
CA ASP A 102 4.75 12.96 18.68
C ASP A 102 4.05 12.28 17.49
N GLN A 103 3.98 10.97 17.52
CA GLN A 103 3.31 10.15 16.50
C GLN A 103 3.84 10.30 15.06
N ARG A 104 5.12 10.64 14.88
CA ARG A 104 5.80 10.57 13.59
C ARG A 104 6.28 9.15 13.32
N TYR A 105 5.86 8.57 12.20
CA TYR A 105 6.24 7.24 11.74
C TYR A 105 7.13 7.36 10.52
N LEU A 106 8.23 6.63 10.52
CA LEU A 106 9.13 6.52 9.36
C LEU A 106 8.87 5.21 8.63
N TYR A 107 8.52 5.31 7.36
CA TYR A 107 8.51 4.19 6.42
C TYR A 107 9.76 4.33 5.56
N ILE A 108 10.60 3.32 5.52
CA ILE A 108 11.90 3.34 4.83
C ILE A 108 12.13 2.00 4.13
N THR A 109 12.90 2.00 3.04
CA THR A 109 13.29 0.74 2.41
C THR A 109 14.34 0.01 3.25
N PRO A 110 14.30 -1.34 3.33
CA PRO A 110 15.26 -2.12 4.14
C PRO A 110 16.72 -1.84 3.76
N THR A 111 16.99 -1.62 2.49
CA THR A 111 18.34 -1.29 2.00
C THR A 111 18.86 0.02 2.60
N LEU A 112 18.06 1.07 2.59
CA LEU A 112 18.46 2.37 3.16
C LEU A 112 18.54 2.34 4.68
N HIS A 113 17.63 1.58 5.31
CA HIS A 113 17.67 1.36 6.76
C HIS A 113 18.98 0.67 7.17
N GLY A 114 19.39 -0.38 6.46
CA GLY A 114 20.65 -1.06 6.68
C GLY A 114 21.86 -0.14 6.51
N LEU A 115 21.91 0.70 5.46
CA LEU A 115 22.99 1.67 5.27
C LEU A 115 23.16 2.64 6.45
N VAL A 116 22.07 3.04 7.09
CA VAL A 116 22.11 3.91 8.26
C VAL A 116 22.54 3.15 9.52
N GLN A 117 22.08 1.89 9.66
CA GLN A 117 22.50 1.02 10.78
C GLN A 117 23.98 0.69 10.74
N ASP A 118 24.53 0.42 9.55
CA ASP A 118 25.95 0.12 9.35
C ASP A 118 26.89 1.28 9.74
N MET A 119 26.36 2.50 9.76
CA MET A 119 27.15 3.65 10.21
C MET A 119 27.41 3.65 11.71
N ASP A 120 26.53 3.10 12.53
CA ASP A 120 26.59 3.03 14.00
C ASP A 120 27.16 4.30 14.68
N THR A 121 26.70 5.46 14.22
CA THR A 121 27.14 6.76 14.75
C THR A 121 26.10 7.35 15.70
N THR A 122 26.52 8.23 16.61
CA THR A 122 25.59 9.01 17.45
C THR A 122 24.55 9.74 16.58
N LYS A 123 24.98 10.30 15.45
CA LYS A 123 24.09 11.02 14.52
C LYS A 123 23.01 10.13 13.92
N SER A 124 23.30 8.87 13.61
CA SER A 124 22.31 7.95 13.07
C SER A 124 21.26 7.57 14.11
N ARG A 125 21.68 7.35 15.34
CA ARG A 125 20.78 7.05 16.47
C ARG A 125 19.86 8.22 16.80
N GLU A 126 20.40 9.43 16.94
CA GLU A 126 19.63 10.66 17.20
C GLU A 126 18.53 10.94 16.16
N VAL A 127 18.82 10.65 14.89
CA VAL A 127 17.81 10.82 13.82
C VAL A 127 16.68 9.80 13.96
N PHE A 128 17.00 8.56 14.29
CA PHE A 128 15.99 7.51 14.45
C PHE A 128 15.16 7.67 15.72
N GLU A 129 15.73 8.21 16.79
CA GLU A 129 15.00 8.52 18.04
C GLU A 129 13.89 9.57 17.88
N ARG A 130 13.92 10.34 16.79
CA ARG A 130 12.87 11.32 16.47
C ARG A 130 11.57 10.66 15.98
N PHE A 131 11.59 9.36 15.71
CA PHE A 131 10.43 8.61 15.23
C PHE A 131 9.90 7.66 16.29
N VAL A 132 8.58 7.63 16.47
CA VAL A 132 7.91 6.70 17.39
C VAL A 132 8.02 5.27 16.87
N LYS A 133 7.99 5.10 15.55
CA LYS A 133 8.10 3.80 14.91
C LYS A 133 8.79 3.92 13.55
N ILE A 134 9.68 2.96 13.30
CA ILE A 134 10.32 2.74 11.99
C ILE A 134 9.73 1.47 11.41
N VAL A 135 9.31 1.52 10.16
CA VAL A 135 8.71 0.41 9.44
C VAL A 135 9.45 0.18 8.14
N ASP A 136 10.01 -1.00 7.99
CA ASP A 136 10.66 -1.41 6.76
C ASP A 136 9.62 -1.79 5.71
N VAL A 137 9.69 -1.12 4.56
CA VAL A 137 8.77 -1.33 3.44
C VAL A 137 9.55 -1.86 2.25
N PRO A 138 9.26 -3.09 1.76
CA PRO A 138 9.89 -3.61 0.55
C PRO A 138 9.66 -2.68 -0.65
N GLN A 139 10.71 -2.47 -1.46
CA GLN A 139 10.64 -1.57 -2.63
C GLN A 139 9.49 -1.94 -3.59
N THR A 140 9.14 -3.22 -3.69
CA THR A 140 8.03 -3.71 -4.53
C THR A 140 6.66 -3.15 -4.18
N ARG A 141 6.51 -2.52 -3.01
CA ARG A 141 5.28 -1.86 -2.56
C ARG A 141 5.41 -0.35 -2.43
N PHE A 142 6.60 0.20 -2.74
CA PHE A 142 6.96 1.57 -2.37
C PHE A 142 7.22 2.43 -3.61
N TYR A 143 6.13 2.69 -4.35
CA TYR A 143 6.12 3.44 -5.61
C TYR A 143 5.23 4.68 -5.52
N THR A 144 5.57 5.70 -6.31
CA THR A 144 4.75 6.93 -6.38
C THR A 144 3.48 6.77 -7.20
N ALA A 145 3.41 5.74 -8.05
CA ALA A 145 2.20 5.38 -8.79
C ALA A 145 2.24 3.90 -9.16
N ILE A 146 1.07 3.27 -9.19
CA ILE A 146 0.89 1.87 -9.59
C ILE A 146 -0.20 1.75 -10.63
N ASN A 147 -0.08 0.74 -11.50
CA ASN A 147 -1.15 0.29 -12.37
C ASN A 147 -1.78 -0.97 -11.78
N GLN A 148 -3.06 -0.92 -11.48
CA GLN A 148 -3.82 -2.07 -10.98
C GLN A 148 -4.34 -2.86 -12.17
N LYS A 149 -4.02 -4.16 -12.22
CA LYS A 149 -4.50 -5.07 -13.27
C LYS A 149 -5.94 -5.46 -13.04
N SER A 150 -6.72 -5.52 -14.11
CA SER A 150 -8.16 -5.78 -14.05
C SER A 150 -8.53 -7.23 -13.65
N GLY A 151 -7.59 -8.15 -13.74
CA GLY A 151 -7.84 -9.60 -13.57
C GLY A 151 -8.56 -10.26 -14.77
N LYS A 152 -8.57 -9.59 -15.91
CA LYS A 152 -9.25 -10.05 -17.15
C LYS A 152 -8.33 -9.88 -18.35
N ILE A 153 -8.71 -10.48 -19.46
CA ILE A 153 -8.14 -10.15 -20.76
C ILE A 153 -8.76 -8.85 -21.23
N ILE A 154 -7.95 -7.85 -21.53
CA ILE A 154 -8.39 -6.55 -22.05
C ILE A 154 -8.07 -6.52 -23.55
N THR A 155 -9.07 -6.25 -24.37
CA THR A 155 -8.89 -5.99 -25.79
C THR A 155 -9.23 -4.53 -26.07
N THR A 156 -8.27 -3.76 -26.55
CA THR A 156 -8.42 -2.34 -26.89
C THR A 156 -8.15 -2.13 -28.38
N GLY A 157 -8.80 -1.14 -28.96
CA GLY A 157 -8.73 -0.82 -30.39
C GLY A 157 -9.90 -1.41 -31.16
N GLU A 158 -10.06 -0.90 -32.39
CA GLU A 158 -11.09 -1.38 -33.35
C GLU A 158 -10.43 -2.31 -34.39
N SER A 159 -11.19 -3.28 -34.87
CA SER A 159 -10.73 -4.17 -35.95
C SER A 159 -10.38 -3.38 -37.22
N PRO A 160 -9.21 -3.63 -37.87
CA PRO A 160 -8.29 -4.75 -37.66
C PRO A 160 -7.13 -4.48 -36.67
N SER A 161 -7.07 -3.34 -36.01
CA SER A 161 -5.96 -2.97 -35.11
C SER A 161 -6.32 -3.14 -33.63
N THR A 162 -6.54 -4.37 -33.21
CA THR A 162 -6.82 -4.68 -31.81
C THR A 162 -5.54 -5.07 -31.05
N THR A 163 -5.36 -4.52 -29.84
CA THR A 163 -4.31 -4.94 -28.91
C THR A 163 -4.94 -5.70 -27.76
N THR A 164 -4.46 -6.92 -27.53
CA THR A 164 -4.93 -7.76 -26.44
C THR A 164 -3.87 -7.83 -25.35
N THR A 165 -4.25 -7.45 -24.14
CA THR A 165 -3.39 -7.52 -22.94
C THR A 165 -3.98 -8.53 -21.96
N ASP A 166 -3.21 -9.54 -21.59
CA ASP A 166 -3.62 -10.52 -20.59
C ASP A 166 -3.27 -10.03 -19.18
N GLU A 167 -4.30 -9.65 -18.43
CA GLU A 167 -4.18 -9.23 -17.03
C GLU A 167 -4.81 -10.25 -16.05
N THR A 168 -5.08 -11.49 -16.51
CA THR A 168 -5.79 -12.51 -15.71
C THR A 168 -5.09 -12.83 -14.39
N ALA A 169 -3.78 -12.66 -14.30
CA ALA A 169 -3.03 -12.81 -13.06
C ALA A 169 -3.45 -11.81 -11.97
N GLY A 170 -4.02 -10.66 -12.35
CA GLY A 170 -4.40 -9.59 -11.43
C GLY A 170 -3.18 -8.96 -10.74
N GLY A 171 -3.42 -8.32 -9.59
CA GLY A 171 -2.38 -7.62 -8.84
C GLY A 171 -2.07 -6.24 -9.40
N TYR A 172 -0.85 -5.78 -9.22
CA TYR A 172 -0.40 -4.45 -9.65
C TYR A 172 1.03 -4.49 -10.17
N ASP A 173 1.37 -3.49 -10.99
CA ASP A 173 2.72 -3.22 -11.45
C ASP A 173 3.08 -1.75 -11.19
N LYS A 174 4.38 -1.45 -11.16
CA LYS A 174 4.88 -0.08 -11.13
C LYS A 174 4.42 0.64 -12.41
N ALA A 175 3.78 1.81 -12.28
CA ALA A 175 3.42 2.61 -13.45
C ALA A 175 4.67 3.12 -14.19
N THR A 176 4.60 3.27 -15.52
CA THR A 176 5.74 3.66 -16.34
C THR A 176 6.38 4.99 -15.91
N SER A 177 5.56 5.95 -15.46
CA SER A 177 6.02 7.25 -14.95
C SER A 177 6.36 7.25 -13.46
N ALA A 178 6.13 6.13 -12.76
CA ALA A 178 6.34 6.06 -11.32
C ALA A 178 7.82 6.06 -10.94
N LYS A 179 8.10 6.69 -9.82
CA LYS A 179 9.42 6.68 -9.18
C LYS A 179 9.40 5.76 -7.95
N ASP A 180 10.57 5.30 -7.58
CA ASP A 180 10.77 4.58 -6.34
C ASP A 180 10.73 5.59 -5.18
N ILE A 181 10.05 5.22 -4.09
CA ILE A 181 10.06 6.00 -2.86
C ILE A 181 11.18 5.45 -1.99
N ASN A 182 12.07 6.31 -1.54
CA ASN A 182 13.18 5.97 -0.65
C ASN A 182 12.70 5.85 0.81
N PHE A 183 12.00 6.87 1.28
CA PHE A 183 11.38 6.90 2.59
C PHE A 183 10.15 7.82 2.58
N MET A 184 9.30 7.68 3.58
CA MET A 184 8.13 8.53 3.82
C MET A 184 7.97 8.74 5.32
N ILE A 185 7.84 9.99 5.74
CA ILE A 185 7.54 10.33 7.13
C ILE A 185 6.08 10.75 7.20
N VAL A 186 5.34 10.14 8.11
CA VAL A 186 3.92 10.37 8.26
C VAL A 186 3.62 10.70 9.72
N HIS A 187 2.94 11.82 9.96
CA HIS A 187 2.31 12.08 11.24
C HIS A 187 0.97 11.33 11.27
N LYS A 188 0.82 10.38 12.19
CA LYS A 188 -0.30 9.44 12.21
C LYS A 188 -1.68 10.10 12.13
N PRO A 189 -1.99 11.16 12.90
CA PRO A 189 -3.28 11.83 12.84
C PRO A 189 -3.59 12.53 11.52
N ALA A 190 -2.58 12.83 10.68
CA ALA A 190 -2.79 13.46 9.38
C ALA A 190 -3.36 12.50 8.33
N VAL A 191 -3.32 11.19 8.58
CA VAL A 191 -3.84 10.18 7.66
C VAL A 191 -5.14 9.62 8.21
N ILE A 192 -6.25 9.95 7.54
CA ILE A 192 -7.56 9.42 7.85
C ILE A 192 -7.92 8.39 6.77
N GLN A 193 -8.20 7.16 7.20
CA GLN A 193 -8.59 6.08 6.32
C GLN A 193 -10.01 5.64 6.63
N PHE A 194 -10.85 5.62 5.60
CA PHE A 194 -12.19 5.06 5.68
C PHE A 194 -12.24 3.72 4.94
N GLN A 195 -12.79 2.72 5.61
CA GLN A 195 -13.05 1.41 5.01
C GLN A 195 -14.55 1.16 5.09
N LYS A 196 -15.21 1.14 3.94
CA LYS A 196 -16.66 0.99 3.87
C LYS A 196 -17.11 -0.46 4.08
N HIS A 197 -16.37 -1.41 3.48
CA HIS A 197 -16.79 -2.79 3.46
C HIS A 197 -15.58 -3.72 3.25
N VAL A 198 -15.47 -4.75 4.09
CA VAL A 198 -14.60 -5.90 3.89
C VAL A 198 -15.49 -7.13 3.99
N ALA A 199 -15.69 -7.80 2.88
CA ALA A 199 -16.60 -8.95 2.83
C ALA A 199 -15.86 -10.22 2.38
N PRO A 200 -15.29 -10.99 3.29
CA PRO A 200 -15.03 -12.40 3.01
C PRO A 200 -16.35 -13.15 2.91
N LYS A 201 -16.55 -13.89 1.83
CA LYS A 201 -17.73 -14.71 1.62
C LYS A 201 -17.30 -16.15 1.38
N ILE A 202 -17.84 -17.07 2.16
CA ILE A 202 -17.62 -18.49 2.04
C ILE A 202 -18.95 -19.13 1.66
N ILE A 203 -18.96 -19.95 0.59
CA ILE A 203 -20.11 -20.73 0.16
C ILE A 203 -19.68 -22.20 0.18
N SER A 204 -20.43 -23.02 0.91
CA SER A 204 -20.19 -24.48 0.96
C SER A 204 -20.69 -25.15 -0.35
N PRO A 205 -20.20 -26.36 -0.68
CA PRO A 205 -20.70 -27.12 -1.84
C PRO A 205 -22.22 -27.30 -1.85
N GLU A 206 -22.81 -27.53 -0.69
CA GLU A 206 -24.26 -27.68 -0.53
C GLU A 206 -25.06 -26.42 -0.90
N GLN A 207 -24.45 -25.24 -0.75
CA GLN A 207 -25.07 -23.96 -1.10
C GLN A 207 -24.71 -23.49 -2.51
N ASN A 208 -23.71 -24.11 -3.12
CA ASN A 208 -23.24 -23.76 -4.45
C ASN A 208 -24.07 -24.49 -5.52
N GLN A 209 -24.96 -23.75 -6.17
CA GLN A 209 -25.83 -24.31 -7.20
C GLN A 209 -25.14 -24.54 -8.56
N THR A 210 -23.92 -24.07 -8.73
CA THR A 210 -23.22 -24.11 -10.03
C THR A 210 -22.17 -25.22 -10.13
N ALA A 211 -21.67 -25.70 -9.02
CA ALA A 211 -20.63 -26.73 -8.98
C ALA A 211 -20.53 -27.33 -7.57
N ASP A 212 -20.13 -28.60 -7.47
CA ASP A 212 -19.78 -29.23 -6.17
C ASP A 212 -18.40 -28.75 -5.69
N ALA A 213 -18.36 -27.48 -5.25
CA ALA A 213 -17.12 -26.82 -4.91
C ALA A 213 -17.32 -25.78 -3.80
N TRP A 214 -16.30 -25.65 -2.96
CA TRP A 214 -16.17 -24.54 -2.04
C TRP A 214 -15.84 -23.26 -2.79
N MET A 215 -16.52 -22.16 -2.45
CA MET A 215 -16.21 -20.84 -3.02
C MET A 215 -15.75 -19.90 -1.93
N TYR A 216 -14.63 -19.22 -2.19
CA TYR A 216 -14.11 -18.14 -1.36
C TYR A 216 -14.08 -16.84 -2.15
N GLY A 217 -14.91 -15.89 -1.75
CA GLY A 217 -14.93 -14.53 -2.29
C GLY A 217 -14.35 -13.54 -1.31
N TYR A 218 -13.50 -12.66 -1.78
CA TYR A 218 -12.97 -11.54 -1.00
C TYR A 218 -13.17 -10.25 -1.77
N ARG A 219 -13.70 -9.21 -1.11
CA ARG A 219 -13.85 -7.85 -1.66
C ARG A 219 -13.47 -6.83 -0.60
N ASN A 220 -12.71 -5.84 -1.02
CA ASN A 220 -12.26 -4.73 -0.18
C ASN A 220 -12.33 -3.41 -0.94
#